data_08730dcb2c41cc9bd86b730ecea615d0
#
_entry.id   08730dcb2c41cc9bd86b730ecea615d0
#
_cell.length_a   1.000
_cell.length_b   1.000
_cell.length_c   1.000
_cell.angle_alpha   90.00
_cell.angle_beta   90.00
_cell.angle_gamma   90.00
#
_symmetry.space_group_name_H-M   'P 1'
#
loop_
_entity.id
_entity.type
_entity.pdbx_description
1 polymer ?
#
loop_
_entity_poly.entity_id
_entity_poly.type
_entity_poly.pdbx_seq_one_letter_code
_entity_poly.pdbx_strand_id
1 'polypeptide(L)'
;MAFRENRSFGTTYYLYINSDGNLYEKSNEPKEGFVQHINPNSGQPAGYWKEYYNGVVGYINYIGLKSSTFSNGNTVTNFLIVLKDYELNENYCISIPLVNQKGNIKGFVKSFVKYYENIDFSREIYFNVFKKKKDDEFGSSELIIAYAGVDGERDQLVERFYKKGVNGWPDPVEVTGFDGNKSLDYSAQNNFTYQKITEYSNRFNASIKDIRAGIMAKLGLEGNTQQEPTAPQTY
;
A
#
# COMPACT_ATOMS: atom_id res chain seq x y z
N MET A 1 43.66 2.12 10.57
CA MET A 1 42.28 1.93 11.10
C MET A 1 41.35 2.58 10.14
N ALA A 2 40.55 1.78 9.42
CA ALA A 2 39.53 2.31 8.52
C ALA A 2 38.29 2.66 9.35
N PHE A 3 37.94 3.92 9.43
CA PHE A 3 36.65 4.36 9.98
C PHE A 3 35.57 3.81 9.04
N ARG A 4 34.75 2.86 9.50
CA ARG A 4 33.46 2.55 8.89
C ARG A 4 32.57 3.75 9.19
N GLU A 5 32.29 4.57 8.19
CA GLU A 5 31.18 5.51 8.26
C GLU A 5 29.93 4.73 8.67
N ASN A 6 29.30 5.11 9.77
CA ASN A 6 27.98 4.64 10.15
C ASN A 6 27.01 5.07 9.06
N ARG A 7 26.76 4.19 8.09
CA ARG A 7 25.69 4.39 7.11
C ARG A 7 24.38 4.32 7.90
N SER A 8 23.78 5.46 8.13
CA SER A 8 22.45 5.53 8.71
C SER A 8 21.48 4.84 7.75
N PHE A 9 20.99 3.68 8.15
CA PHE A 9 19.83 3.09 7.47
C PHE A 9 18.68 4.09 7.63
N GLY A 10 18.05 4.49 6.52
CA GLY A 10 16.94 5.43 6.57
C GLY A 10 15.81 4.94 7.49
N THR A 11 15.09 5.87 8.06
CA THR A 11 13.94 5.58 8.93
C THR A 11 12.85 4.85 8.12
N THR A 12 12.26 3.81 8.70
CA THR A 12 11.12 3.10 8.09
C THR A 12 9.88 3.29 8.96
N TYR A 13 8.85 3.85 8.36
CA TYR A 13 7.54 4.01 8.96
C TYR A 13 6.60 2.91 8.46
N TYR A 14 5.99 2.17 9.37
CA TYR A 14 5.00 1.14 9.02
C TYR A 14 3.60 1.74 9.08
N LEU A 15 2.96 1.82 7.92
CA LEU A 15 1.66 2.44 7.76
C LEU A 15 0.57 1.40 7.54
N TYR A 16 -0.56 1.63 8.19
CA TYR A 16 -1.76 0.81 8.10
C TYR A 16 -2.93 1.68 7.61
N ILE A 17 -4.06 1.05 7.28
CA ILE A 17 -5.29 1.75 6.91
C ILE A 17 -6.31 1.52 8.01
N ASN A 18 -6.82 2.60 8.60
CA ASN A 18 -7.86 2.54 9.62
C ASN A 18 -9.26 2.34 9.03
N SER A 19 -10.29 2.22 9.89
CA SER A 19 -11.69 2.07 9.48
C SER A 19 -12.24 3.25 8.70
N ASP A 20 -11.65 4.43 8.86
CA ASP A 20 -12.08 5.67 8.22
C ASP A 20 -11.40 5.89 6.86
N GLY A 21 -10.48 4.99 6.50
CA GLY A 21 -9.78 5.03 5.23
C GLY A 21 -8.54 5.91 5.25
N ASN A 22 -8.03 6.29 6.42
CA ASN A 22 -6.79 7.07 6.54
C ASN A 22 -5.59 6.16 6.74
N LEU A 23 -4.43 6.59 6.24
CA LEU A 23 -3.15 6.00 6.60
C LEU A 23 -2.79 6.38 8.03
N TYR A 24 -2.26 5.45 8.80
CA TYR A 24 -1.77 5.71 10.14
C TYR A 24 -0.57 4.86 10.51
N GLU A 25 0.29 5.43 11.35
CA GLU A 25 1.37 4.73 12.05
C GLU A 25 0.88 4.32 13.44
N LYS A 26 1.39 3.20 13.95
CA LYS A 26 1.02 2.67 15.28
C LYS A 26 2.24 2.59 16.18
N SER A 27 2.05 2.95 17.45
CA SER A 27 3.05 2.78 18.52
C SER A 27 2.39 2.18 19.77
N ASN A 28 3.13 1.38 20.51
CA ASN A 28 2.70 0.89 21.84
C ASN A 28 2.99 1.92 22.94
N GLU A 29 3.84 2.90 22.67
CA GLU A 29 4.27 3.93 23.60
C GLU A 29 3.89 5.32 23.08
N PRO A 30 3.66 6.31 23.97
CA PRO A 30 3.42 7.69 23.57
C PRO A 30 4.65 8.24 22.85
N LYS A 31 4.42 8.92 21.72
CA LYS A 31 5.43 9.62 20.91
C LYS A 31 4.89 10.97 20.50
N GLU A 32 5.77 11.89 20.16
CA GLU A 32 5.39 13.19 19.62
C GLU A 32 4.53 13.03 18.34
N GLY A 33 3.40 13.74 18.28
CA GLY A 33 2.46 13.68 17.18
C GLY A 33 1.53 12.44 17.18
N PHE A 34 1.63 11.56 18.19
CA PHE A 34 0.75 10.40 18.34
C PHE A 34 -0.36 10.68 19.36
N VAL A 35 -1.57 10.24 19.05
CA VAL A 35 -2.75 10.35 19.91
C VAL A 35 -3.14 8.96 20.42
N GLN A 36 -3.50 8.85 21.68
CA GLN A 36 -4.00 7.59 22.25
C GLN A 36 -5.27 7.15 21.54
N HIS A 37 -5.25 5.94 21.00
CA HIS A 37 -6.40 5.34 20.35
C HIS A 37 -7.16 4.45 21.33
N ILE A 38 -8.48 4.63 21.40
CA ILE A 38 -9.39 3.81 22.20
C ILE A 38 -10.13 2.86 21.26
N ASN A 39 -10.10 1.58 21.57
CA ASN A 39 -10.85 0.58 20.82
C ASN A 39 -12.36 0.82 21.01
N PRO A 40 -13.12 1.13 19.94
CA PRO A 40 -14.53 1.47 20.06
C PRO A 40 -15.41 0.31 20.55
N ASN A 41 -14.96 -0.94 20.42
CA ASN A 41 -15.71 -2.11 20.82
C ASN A 41 -15.50 -2.47 22.29
N SER A 42 -14.32 -2.19 22.87
CA SER A 42 -13.97 -2.56 24.23
C SER A 42 -13.86 -1.36 25.18
N GLY A 43 -13.77 -0.13 24.65
CA GLY A 43 -13.50 1.08 25.41
C GLY A 43 -12.08 1.13 26.03
N GLN A 44 -11.21 0.19 25.68
CA GLN A 44 -9.87 0.10 26.25
C GLN A 44 -8.82 0.76 25.34
N PRO A 45 -7.70 1.27 25.90
CA PRO A 45 -6.59 1.76 25.11
C PRO A 45 -6.05 0.70 24.15
N ALA A 46 -5.84 1.08 22.89
CA ALA A 46 -5.34 0.21 21.81
C ALA A 46 -4.03 0.73 21.22
N GLY A 47 -3.24 1.45 22.02
CA GLY A 47 -1.97 2.06 21.62
C GLY A 47 -2.12 3.51 21.20
N TYR A 48 -1.12 4.01 20.48
CA TYR A 48 -1.05 5.40 20.03
C TYR A 48 -0.96 5.42 18.52
N TRP A 49 -1.71 6.32 17.85
CA TRP A 49 -1.76 6.44 16.40
C TRP A 49 -1.39 7.84 15.95
N LYS A 50 -0.63 7.92 14.84
CA LYS A 50 -0.41 9.14 14.09
C LYS A 50 -1.04 8.96 12.71
N GLU A 51 -2.01 9.78 12.36
CA GLU A 51 -2.72 9.70 11.08
C GLU A 51 -2.07 10.60 10.02
N TYR A 52 -2.07 10.12 8.79
CA TYR A 52 -1.54 10.79 7.60
C TYR A 52 -2.71 11.13 6.67
N TYR A 53 -3.42 12.20 6.98
CA TYR A 53 -4.63 12.61 6.25
C TYR A 53 -4.37 13.02 4.80
N ASN A 54 -3.19 13.57 4.53
CA ASN A 54 -2.79 14.04 3.20
C ASN A 54 -2.05 12.97 2.39
N GLY A 55 -2.02 11.71 2.88
CA GLY A 55 -1.27 10.66 2.23
C GLY A 55 0.23 10.73 2.47
N VAL A 56 0.98 10.03 1.63
CA VAL A 56 2.45 9.99 1.66
C VAL A 56 3.01 10.12 0.25
N VAL A 57 4.21 10.66 0.16
CA VAL A 57 4.92 10.92 -1.09
C VAL A 57 6.22 10.13 -1.13
N GLY A 58 6.62 9.66 -2.29
CA GLY A 58 7.88 8.97 -2.51
C GLY A 58 7.86 8.11 -3.77
N TYR A 59 9.00 7.54 -4.10
CA TYR A 59 9.14 6.61 -5.23
C TYR A 59 8.77 5.20 -4.80
N ILE A 60 7.98 4.48 -5.60
CA ILE A 60 7.69 3.07 -5.30
C ILE A 60 9.00 2.28 -5.38
N ASN A 61 9.37 1.67 -4.26
CA ASN A 61 10.63 0.97 -4.06
C ASN A 61 10.48 -0.54 -3.86
N TYR A 62 9.27 -1.00 -3.51
CA TYR A 62 8.93 -2.41 -3.40
C TYR A 62 7.43 -2.62 -3.55
N ILE A 63 7.05 -3.71 -4.19
CA ILE A 63 5.68 -4.23 -4.28
C ILE A 63 5.73 -5.72 -4.04
N GLY A 64 4.87 -6.25 -3.17
CA GLY A 64 4.85 -7.69 -2.94
C GLY A 64 3.79 -8.20 -1.99
N LEU A 65 3.74 -9.52 -1.88
CA LEU A 65 2.93 -10.23 -0.88
C LEU A 65 3.86 -10.78 0.20
N LYS A 66 3.44 -10.65 1.46
CA LYS A 66 4.13 -11.22 2.60
C LYS A 66 3.14 -11.95 3.50
N SER A 67 3.40 -13.22 3.75
CA SER A 67 2.64 -14.02 4.71
C SER A 67 3.37 -14.09 6.04
N SER A 68 2.61 -13.92 7.12
CA SER A 68 3.10 -14.07 8.49
C SER A 68 2.20 -15.05 9.23
N THR A 69 2.80 -16.03 9.89
CA THR A 69 2.07 -16.99 10.72
C THR A 69 2.26 -16.60 12.19
N PHE A 70 1.16 -16.38 12.88
CA PHE A 70 1.14 -16.05 14.29
C PHE A 70 1.32 -17.28 15.17
N SER A 71 1.62 -17.09 16.45
CA SER A 71 1.81 -18.16 17.43
C SER A 71 0.58 -19.08 17.62
N ASN A 72 -0.61 -18.58 17.30
CA ASN A 72 -1.85 -19.37 17.29
C ASN A 72 -2.07 -20.19 16.00
N GLY A 73 -1.10 -20.22 15.09
CA GLY A 73 -1.17 -20.94 13.82
C GLY A 73 -1.90 -20.20 12.69
N ASN A 74 -2.52 -19.05 12.95
CA ASN A 74 -3.19 -18.28 11.92
C ASN A 74 -2.18 -17.61 10.99
N THR A 75 -2.39 -17.75 9.68
CA THR A 75 -1.56 -17.09 8.66
C THR A 75 -2.33 -15.91 8.05
N VAL A 76 -1.71 -14.74 8.06
CA VAL A 76 -2.22 -13.54 7.38
C VAL A 76 -1.27 -13.17 6.26
N THR A 77 -1.83 -13.01 5.06
CA THR A 77 -1.09 -12.48 3.91
C THR A 77 -1.39 -11.00 3.76
N ASN A 78 -0.34 -10.18 3.74
CA ASN A 78 -0.42 -8.76 3.51
C ASN A 78 0.10 -8.41 2.12
N PHE A 79 -0.53 -7.46 1.48
CA PHE A 79 -0.01 -6.74 0.33
C PHE A 79 0.82 -5.57 0.85
N LEU A 80 2.06 -5.47 0.38
CA LEU A 80 3.02 -4.46 0.80
C LEU A 80 3.37 -3.55 -0.38
N ILE A 81 3.37 -2.24 -0.12
CA ILE A 81 3.94 -1.22 -0.99
C ILE A 81 4.93 -0.42 -0.15
N VAL A 82 6.15 -0.26 -0.62
CA VAL A 82 7.12 0.62 0.03
C VAL A 82 7.38 1.81 -0.88
N LEU A 83 7.19 3.00 -0.34
CA LEU A 83 7.61 4.25 -0.95
C LEU A 83 8.92 4.70 -0.31
N LYS A 84 9.86 5.17 -1.12
CA LYS A 84 11.13 5.74 -0.68
C LYS A 84 11.15 7.23 -0.95
N ASP A 85 11.33 8.00 0.10
CA ASP A 85 11.77 9.39 0.00
C ASP A 85 13.30 9.40 0.00
N TYR A 86 13.89 9.79 -1.12
CA TYR A 86 15.35 9.82 -1.25
C TYR A 86 15.98 11.06 -0.60
N GLU A 87 15.26 12.16 -0.50
CA GLU A 87 15.75 13.41 0.10
C GLU A 87 15.84 13.28 1.63
N LEU A 88 14.76 12.82 2.27
CA LEU A 88 14.72 12.60 3.71
C LEU A 88 15.33 11.26 4.13
N ASN A 89 15.68 10.40 3.17
CA ASN A 89 16.13 9.03 3.41
C ASN A 89 15.14 8.21 4.26
N GLU A 90 13.85 8.34 3.97
CA GLU A 90 12.76 7.68 4.68
C GLU A 90 12.07 6.63 3.81
N ASN A 91 11.51 5.61 4.45
CA ASN A 91 10.69 4.59 3.78
C ASN A 91 9.31 4.55 4.44
N TYR A 92 8.27 4.54 3.63
CA TYR A 92 6.88 4.35 4.06
C TYR A 92 6.41 2.98 3.61
N CYS A 93 6.38 2.02 4.55
CA CYS A 93 5.93 0.65 4.30
C CYS A 93 4.42 0.54 4.58
N ILE A 94 3.62 0.55 3.53
CA ILE A 94 2.16 0.42 3.61
C ILE A 94 1.80 -1.05 3.58
N SER A 95 1.27 -1.56 4.70
CA SER A 95 0.92 -2.96 4.89
C SER A 95 -0.59 -3.15 4.98
N ILE A 96 -1.16 -3.94 4.09
CA ILE A 96 -2.60 -4.12 3.95
C ILE A 96 -2.92 -5.62 3.97
N PRO A 97 -3.75 -6.12 4.90
CA PRO A 97 -4.25 -7.48 4.80
C PRO A 97 -4.90 -7.71 3.43
N LEU A 98 -4.46 -8.77 2.74
CA LEU A 98 -4.86 -9.04 1.35
C LEU A 98 -6.38 -9.25 1.23
N VAL A 99 -6.95 -9.96 2.21
CA VAL A 99 -8.37 -10.29 2.21
C VAL A 99 -9.10 -9.69 3.41
N ASN A 100 -10.40 -9.48 3.26
CA ASN A 100 -11.30 -9.11 4.34
C ASN A 100 -11.80 -10.37 5.09
N GLN A 101 -12.62 -10.19 6.13
CA GLN A 101 -13.19 -11.29 6.92
C GLN A 101 -14.06 -12.27 6.12
N LYS A 102 -14.57 -11.87 4.95
CA LYS A 102 -15.35 -12.71 4.04
C LYS A 102 -14.48 -13.44 3.01
N GLY A 103 -13.15 -13.36 3.10
CA GLY A 103 -12.22 -13.95 2.15
C GLY A 103 -12.06 -13.20 0.83
N ASN A 104 -12.72 -12.06 0.65
CA ASN A 104 -12.60 -11.25 -0.56
C ASN A 104 -11.37 -10.36 -0.51
N ILE A 105 -10.66 -10.23 -1.64
CA ILE A 105 -9.54 -9.28 -1.75
C ILE A 105 -10.08 -7.87 -1.47
N LYS A 106 -9.36 -7.14 -0.61
CA LYS A 106 -9.74 -5.78 -0.21
C LYS A 106 -9.80 -4.84 -1.41
N GLY A 107 -10.77 -3.94 -1.40
CA GLY A 107 -11.01 -2.96 -2.46
C GLY A 107 -9.79 -2.09 -2.75
N PHE A 108 -9.03 -1.77 -1.72
CA PHE A 108 -7.76 -1.05 -1.81
C PHE A 108 -6.73 -1.77 -2.69
N VAL A 109 -6.54 -3.08 -2.50
CA VAL A 109 -5.62 -3.89 -3.30
C VAL A 109 -6.10 -3.99 -4.75
N LYS A 110 -7.40 -4.18 -4.94
CA LYS A 110 -8.03 -4.12 -6.28
C LYS A 110 -7.83 -2.76 -6.94
N SER A 111 -7.90 -1.68 -6.15
CA SER A 111 -7.66 -0.33 -6.65
C SER A 111 -6.23 -0.14 -7.15
N PHE A 112 -5.22 -0.63 -6.40
CA PHE A 112 -3.81 -0.58 -6.84
C PHE A 112 -3.60 -1.30 -8.18
N VAL A 113 -4.14 -2.51 -8.32
CA VAL A 113 -4.05 -3.27 -9.58
C VAL A 113 -4.62 -2.49 -10.76
N LYS A 114 -5.68 -1.71 -10.54
CA LYS A 114 -6.28 -0.88 -11.60
C LYS A 114 -5.38 0.24 -12.10
N TYR A 115 -4.43 0.71 -11.30
CA TYR A 115 -3.52 1.80 -11.67
C TYR A 115 -2.20 1.30 -12.27
N TYR A 116 -1.74 0.12 -11.89
CA TYR A 116 -0.36 -0.34 -12.07
C TYR A 116 0.21 -0.11 -13.47
N GLU A 117 -0.54 -0.46 -14.52
CA GLU A 117 -0.04 -0.38 -15.91
C GLU A 117 0.19 1.05 -16.40
N ASN A 118 -0.42 2.03 -15.74
CA ASN A 118 -0.27 3.44 -16.09
C ASN A 118 0.68 4.20 -15.14
N ILE A 119 1.30 3.51 -14.17
CA ILE A 119 2.26 4.13 -13.27
C ILE A 119 3.60 4.26 -13.95
N ASP A 120 4.11 5.48 -14.04
CA ASP A 120 5.52 5.73 -14.34
C ASP A 120 6.34 5.64 -13.05
N PHE A 121 7.00 4.52 -12.85
CA PHE A 121 7.79 4.25 -11.63
C PHE A 121 9.07 5.09 -11.52
N SER A 122 9.44 5.84 -12.54
CA SER A 122 10.55 6.80 -12.50
C SER A 122 10.17 8.16 -11.92
N ARG A 123 8.89 8.36 -11.59
CA ARG A 123 8.34 9.59 -11.01
C ARG A 123 7.96 9.38 -9.56
N GLU A 124 8.04 10.45 -8.80
CA GLU A 124 7.56 10.49 -7.43
C GLU A 124 6.04 10.39 -7.38
N ILE A 125 5.54 9.57 -6.47
CA ILE A 125 4.12 9.24 -6.35
C ILE A 125 3.55 9.87 -5.09
N TYR A 126 2.46 10.59 -5.24
CA TYR A 126 1.54 10.93 -4.16
C TYR A 126 0.56 9.78 -3.96
N PHE A 127 0.59 9.18 -2.79
CA PHE A 127 -0.18 7.99 -2.46
C PHE A 127 -1.14 8.29 -1.31
N ASN A 128 -2.43 8.23 -1.56
CA ASN A 128 -3.44 8.48 -0.54
C ASN A 128 -4.57 7.43 -0.61
N VAL A 129 -5.20 7.22 0.53
CA VAL A 129 -6.38 6.36 0.68
C VAL A 129 -7.56 7.18 1.12
N PHE A 130 -8.74 6.77 0.71
CA PHE A 130 -9.98 7.38 1.13
C PHE A 130 -11.09 6.33 1.23
N LYS A 131 -12.05 6.58 2.10
CA LYS A 131 -13.27 5.80 2.19
C LYS A 131 -14.31 6.37 1.25
N LYS A 132 -14.90 5.54 0.39
CA LYS A 132 -16.07 5.95 -0.36
C LYS A 132 -17.22 6.29 0.59
N LYS A 133 -17.97 7.34 0.27
CA LYS A 133 -19.19 7.69 1.02
C LYS A 133 -20.19 6.54 0.97
N LYS A 134 -21.04 6.45 1.99
CA LYS A 134 -21.96 5.33 2.28
C LYS A 134 -22.97 4.98 1.19
N ASP A 135 -23.17 5.88 0.20
CA ASP A 135 -24.08 5.69 -0.93
C ASP A 135 -23.55 4.75 -2.03
N ASP A 136 -22.27 4.43 -2.01
CA ASP A 136 -21.73 3.31 -2.77
C ASP A 136 -21.94 2.04 -1.93
N GLU A 137 -22.81 1.13 -2.36
CA GLU A 137 -23.26 -0.11 -1.70
C GLU A 137 -22.19 -0.98 -1.03
N PHE A 138 -20.92 -0.62 -1.13
CA PHE A 138 -19.80 -1.45 -0.70
C PHE A 138 -18.69 -0.69 0.01
N GLY A 139 -18.95 0.28 0.85
CA GLY A 139 -18.04 0.87 1.86
C GLY A 139 -16.54 0.54 1.77
N SER A 140 -15.99 0.45 0.56
CA SER A 140 -14.60 0.03 0.32
C SER A 140 -13.67 1.24 0.32
N SER A 141 -12.60 1.15 1.07
CA SER A 141 -11.49 2.10 0.94
C SER A 141 -10.89 1.98 -0.46
N GLU A 142 -10.70 3.10 -1.12
CA GLU A 142 -10.05 3.19 -2.43
C GLU A 142 -8.73 3.93 -2.31
N LEU A 143 -7.93 3.76 -3.34
CA LEU A 143 -6.62 4.38 -3.49
C LEU A 143 -6.70 5.50 -4.52
N ILE A 144 -6.03 6.60 -4.23
CA ILE A 144 -5.64 7.61 -5.22
C ILE A 144 -4.14 7.50 -5.41
N ILE A 145 -3.71 7.38 -6.66
CA ILE A 145 -2.32 7.53 -7.07
C ILE A 145 -2.26 8.75 -7.99
N ALA A 146 -1.38 9.68 -7.64
CA ALA A 146 -1.05 10.82 -8.47
C ALA A 146 0.47 10.97 -8.52
N TYR A 147 0.98 11.76 -9.42
CA TYR A 147 2.35 12.20 -9.35
C TYR A 147 2.47 13.37 -8.38
N ALA A 148 3.56 13.43 -7.64
CA ALA A 148 3.83 14.55 -6.75
C ALA A 148 4.23 15.78 -7.54
N GLY A 149 3.75 16.95 -7.12
CA GLY A 149 4.20 18.25 -7.56
C GLY A 149 5.44 18.72 -6.80
N VAL A 150 5.89 19.95 -7.11
CA VAL A 150 7.12 20.52 -6.57
C VAL A 150 7.15 20.58 -5.04
N ASP A 151 5.98 20.79 -4.42
CA ASP A 151 5.85 20.91 -2.95
C ASP A 151 5.35 19.60 -2.30
N GLY A 152 5.45 18.46 -3.01
CA GLY A 152 4.91 17.19 -2.53
C GLY A 152 3.38 17.11 -2.55
N GLU A 153 2.71 18.13 -3.06
CA GLU A 153 1.26 18.11 -3.24
C GLU A 153 0.85 17.25 -4.44
N ARG A 154 -0.42 16.92 -4.50
CA ARG A 154 -0.98 16.16 -5.61
C ARG A 154 -1.02 17.02 -6.89
N ASP A 155 -0.29 16.59 -7.91
CA ASP A 155 -0.30 17.23 -9.23
C ASP A 155 -1.21 16.45 -10.20
N GLN A 156 -0.66 15.57 -10.99
CA GLN A 156 -1.36 14.84 -12.05
C GLN A 156 -1.86 13.48 -11.55
N LEU A 157 -3.16 13.22 -11.66
CA LEU A 157 -3.72 11.90 -11.35
C LEU A 157 -3.21 10.84 -12.34
N VAL A 158 -2.81 9.69 -11.80
CA VAL A 158 -2.60 8.49 -12.63
C VAL A 158 -3.99 7.95 -13.02
N GLU A 159 -4.20 7.70 -14.30
CA GLU A 159 -5.43 7.09 -14.76
C GLU A 159 -5.49 5.60 -14.45
N ARG A 160 -6.69 5.09 -14.19
CA ARG A 160 -6.91 3.65 -14.04
C ARG A 160 -6.84 2.97 -15.40
N PHE A 161 -5.94 1.99 -15.53
CA PHE A 161 -5.86 1.12 -16.70
C PHE A 161 -7.07 0.17 -16.78
N TYR A 162 -7.40 -0.49 -15.65
CA TYR A 162 -8.59 -1.34 -15.58
C TYR A 162 -9.80 -0.56 -15.07
N LYS A 163 -10.85 -0.51 -15.89
CA LYS A 163 -12.16 0.08 -15.56
C LYS A 163 -13.25 -0.95 -15.84
N LYS A 164 -14.46 -0.76 -15.33
CA LYS A 164 -15.61 -1.64 -15.64
C LYS A 164 -15.78 -1.77 -17.15
N GLY A 165 -15.79 -3.01 -17.66
CA GLY A 165 -15.92 -3.30 -19.10
C GLY A 165 -14.71 -2.91 -19.97
N VAL A 166 -13.58 -2.48 -19.36
CA VAL A 166 -12.38 -2.04 -20.09
C VAL A 166 -11.17 -2.86 -19.62
N ASN A 167 -10.32 -3.23 -20.59
CA ASN A 167 -9.06 -3.97 -20.38
C ASN A 167 -9.24 -5.31 -19.66
N GLY A 168 -10.42 -5.91 -19.73
CA GLY A 168 -10.68 -7.26 -19.18
C GLY A 168 -10.87 -7.30 -17.65
N TRP A 169 -11.16 -6.17 -16.99
CA TRP A 169 -11.52 -6.19 -15.59
C TRP A 169 -12.80 -7.01 -15.37
N PRO A 170 -12.79 -8.11 -14.58
CA PRO A 170 -13.97 -8.94 -14.37
C PRO A 170 -15.02 -8.18 -13.55
N ASP A 171 -16.28 -8.23 -13.99
CA ASP A 171 -17.40 -7.75 -13.19
C ASP A 171 -17.84 -8.82 -12.19
N PRO A 172 -18.34 -8.42 -11.00
CA PRO A 172 -18.94 -9.36 -10.07
C PRO A 172 -20.24 -9.92 -10.68
N VAL A 173 -20.55 -11.18 -10.38
CA VAL A 173 -21.75 -11.85 -10.87
C VAL A 173 -22.82 -11.84 -9.77
N GLU A 174 -24.04 -11.43 -10.11
CA GLU A 174 -25.18 -11.56 -9.19
C GLU A 174 -25.55 -13.03 -9.05
N VAL A 175 -25.61 -13.52 -7.83
CA VAL A 175 -26.06 -14.88 -7.49
C VAL A 175 -27.25 -14.82 -6.54
N THR A 176 -28.20 -15.70 -6.74
CA THR A 176 -29.39 -15.84 -5.88
C THR A 176 -29.22 -17.07 -5.01
N GLY A 177 -29.24 -16.87 -3.68
CA GLY A 177 -29.19 -17.97 -2.71
C GLY A 177 -30.47 -18.81 -2.69
N PHE A 178 -30.43 -19.97 -2.04
CA PHE A 178 -31.60 -20.82 -1.85
C PHE A 178 -32.76 -20.14 -1.09
N ASP A 179 -32.42 -19.12 -0.29
CA ASP A 179 -33.34 -18.27 0.46
C ASP A 179 -33.95 -17.13 -0.39
N GLY A 180 -33.63 -17.08 -1.69
CA GLY A 180 -34.05 -16.02 -2.61
C GLY A 180 -33.25 -14.71 -2.46
N ASN A 181 -32.32 -14.61 -1.52
CA ASN A 181 -31.50 -13.42 -1.33
C ASN A 181 -30.47 -13.28 -2.45
N LYS A 182 -30.32 -12.07 -2.96
CA LYS A 182 -29.32 -11.74 -3.97
C LYS A 182 -28.02 -11.29 -3.31
N SER A 183 -26.91 -11.77 -3.84
CA SER A 183 -25.55 -11.37 -3.42
C SER A 183 -24.64 -11.27 -4.64
N LEU A 184 -23.47 -10.64 -4.46
CA LEU A 184 -22.47 -10.55 -5.53
C LEU A 184 -21.33 -11.53 -5.28
N ASP A 185 -21.05 -12.36 -6.27
CA ASP A 185 -19.86 -13.21 -6.32
C ASP A 185 -18.68 -12.44 -6.92
N TYR A 186 -17.63 -12.28 -6.13
CA TYR A 186 -16.38 -11.60 -6.48
C TYR A 186 -15.25 -12.56 -6.87
N SER A 187 -15.51 -13.86 -7.00
CA SER A 187 -14.48 -14.88 -7.21
C SER A 187 -13.61 -14.59 -8.44
N ALA A 188 -14.23 -14.22 -9.56
CA ALA A 188 -13.51 -13.87 -10.78
C ALA A 188 -12.59 -12.65 -10.58
N GLN A 189 -13.09 -11.60 -9.92
CA GLN A 189 -12.27 -10.43 -9.59
C GLN A 189 -11.13 -10.76 -8.61
N ASN A 190 -11.38 -11.59 -7.61
CA ASN A 190 -10.39 -11.98 -6.62
C ASN A 190 -9.24 -12.75 -7.30
N ASN A 191 -9.58 -13.74 -8.13
CA ASN A 191 -8.60 -14.52 -8.86
C ASN A 191 -7.78 -13.65 -9.82
N PHE A 192 -8.43 -12.80 -10.61
CA PHE A 192 -7.76 -11.86 -11.50
C PHE A 192 -6.81 -10.94 -10.73
N THR A 193 -7.29 -10.34 -9.63
CA THR A 193 -6.48 -9.43 -8.81
C THR A 193 -5.26 -10.13 -8.23
N TYR A 194 -5.42 -11.36 -7.71
CA TYR A 194 -4.32 -12.13 -7.14
C TYR A 194 -3.26 -12.48 -8.20
N GLN A 195 -3.69 -12.93 -9.37
CA GLN A 195 -2.78 -13.20 -10.49
C GLN A 195 -2.01 -11.95 -10.92
N LYS A 196 -2.71 -10.81 -11.04
CA LYS A 196 -2.09 -9.53 -11.42
C LYS A 196 -1.12 -9.00 -10.37
N ILE A 197 -1.42 -9.11 -9.09
CA ILE A 197 -0.46 -8.72 -8.02
C ILE A 197 0.80 -9.56 -8.11
N THR A 198 0.69 -10.86 -8.30
CA THR A 198 1.85 -11.75 -8.42
C THR A 198 2.69 -11.40 -9.64
N GLU A 199 2.05 -11.21 -10.80
CA GLU A 199 2.71 -10.77 -12.04
C GLU A 199 3.43 -9.42 -11.84
N TYR A 200 2.73 -8.44 -11.28
CA TYR A 200 3.23 -7.09 -11.08
C TYR A 200 4.37 -7.02 -10.08
N SER A 201 4.27 -7.78 -8.98
CA SER A 201 5.36 -7.88 -8.00
C SER A 201 6.62 -8.44 -8.65
N ASN A 202 6.50 -9.51 -9.43
CA ASN A 202 7.63 -10.12 -10.11
C ASN A 202 8.23 -9.18 -11.16
N ARG A 203 7.41 -8.55 -12.00
CA ARG A 203 7.83 -7.62 -13.05
C ARG A 203 8.53 -6.39 -12.45
N PHE A 204 7.94 -5.78 -11.42
CA PHE A 204 8.50 -4.63 -10.74
C PHE A 204 9.83 -4.97 -10.08
N ASN A 205 9.88 -6.04 -9.29
CA ASN A 205 11.08 -6.40 -8.55
C ASN A 205 12.23 -6.86 -9.47
N ALA A 206 11.93 -7.37 -10.66
CA ALA A 206 12.95 -7.65 -11.69
C ALA A 206 13.58 -6.37 -12.28
N SER A 207 12.79 -5.29 -12.40
CA SER A 207 13.24 -4.00 -12.99
C SER A 207 13.68 -2.97 -11.95
N ILE A 208 13.54 -3.25 -10.66
CA ILE A 208 13.74 -2.23 -9.61
C ILE A 208 15.15 -1.66 -9.58
N LYS A 209 16.17 -2.44 -9.91
CA LYS A 209 17.56 -1.96 -9.94
C LYS A 209 17.75 -0.85 -10.98
N ASP A 210 17.20 -1.05 -12.15
CA ASP A 210 17.31 -0.07 -13.26
C ASP A 210 16.47 1.18 -12.95
N ILE A 211 15.27 0.98 -12.38
CA ILE A 211 14.40 2.08 -11.95
C ILE A 211 15.13 2.95 -10.92
N ARG A 212 15.70 2.33 -9.87
CA ARG A 212 16.46 3.05 -8.83
C ARG A 212 17.66 3.79 -9.39
N ALA A 213 18.43 3.15 -10.28
CA ALA A 213 19.57 3.80 -10.91
C ALA A 213 19.15 5.04 -11.69
N GLY A 214 18.05 4.96 -12.45
CA GLY A 214 17.49 6.10 -13.17
C GLY A 214 17.00 7.22 -12.24
N ILE A 215 16.36 6.89 -11.13
CA ILE A 215 15.92 7.88 -10.12
C ILE A 215 17.13 8.56 -9.48
N MET A 216 18.14 7.79 -9.05
CA MET A 216 19.33 8.34 -8.39
C MET A 216 20.13 9.24 -9.33
N ALA A 217 20.26 8.86 -10.61
CA ALA A 217 20.86 9.70 -11.64
C ALA A 217 20.11 11.04 -11.79
N LYS A 218 18.77 10.98 -11.86
CA LYS A 218 17.91 12.16 -11.97
C LYS A 218 18.00 13.10 -10.76
N LEU A 219 18.18 12.55 -9.56
CA LEU A 219 18.32 13.30 -8.32
C LEU A 219 19.76 13.74 -8.02
N GLY A 220 20.73 13.39 -8.87
CA GLY A 220 22.16 13.70 -8.64
C GLY A 220 22.76 12.94 -7.45
N LEU A 221 22.19 11.81 -7.06
CA LEU A 221 22.60 10.98 -5.93
C LEU A 221 23.53 9.82 -6.35
N GLU A 222 24.12 9.89 -7.54
CA GLU A 222 25.05 8.88 -8.04
C GLU A 222 26.28 8.76 -7.15
N GLY A 223 26.59 7.54 -6.71
CA GLY A 223 27.72 7.26 -5.81
C GLY A 223 27.32 6.74 -4.42
N ASN A 224 26.08 6.90 -4.02
CA ASN A 224 25.52 6.33 -2.78
C ASN A 224 24.81 4.99 -3.04
N THR A 225 25.51 3.97 -3.54
CA THR A 225 24.97 2.62 -3.64
C THR A 225 24.70 2.07 -2.25
N GLN A 226 23.50 2.34 -1.74
CA GLN A 226 23.00 1.73 -0.51
C GLN A 226 22.63 0.27 -0.78
N GLN A 227 23.02 -0.59 0.13
CA GLN A 227 22.62 -2.01 0.15
C GLN A 227 21.11 -2.16 0.02
N GLU A 228 20.67 -3.15 -0.78
CA GLU A 228 19.25 -3.49 -0.96
C GLU A 228 18.53 -3.59 0.40
N PRO A 229 17.35 -2.97 0.54
CA PRO A 229 16.48 -3.30 1.64
C PRO A 229 16.04 -4.75 1.46
N THR A 230 16.54 -5.64 2.32
CA THR A 230 15.89 -6.93 2.52
C THR A 230 14.43 -6.68 2.87
N ALA A 231 13.53 -7.53 2.37
CA ALA A 231 12.09 -7.44 2.66
C ALA A 231 11.88 -7.12 4.16
N PRO A 232 11.04 -6.12 4.49
CA PRO A 232 10.91 -5.66 5.86
C PRO A 232 10.59 -6.83 6.79
N GLN A 233 11.42 -6.99 7.84
CA GLN A 233 11.13 -7.95 8.89
C GLN A 233 9.98 -7.38 9.72
N THR A 234 8.84 -8.02 9.70
CA THR A 234 7.72 -7.71 10.60
C THR A 234 7.97 -8.43 11.92
N TYR A 235 8.02 -7.68 13.00
CA TYR A 235 7.96 -8.18 14.37
C TYR A 235 6.51 -8.41 14.79
#